data_5fad82e943104a82fa5e3be281658b80
#
_entry.id   5fad82e943104a82fa5e3be281658b80
#
_cell.length_a   1.000
_cell.length_b   1.000
_cell.length_c   1.000
_cell.angle_alpha   90.00
_cell.angle_beta   90.00
_cell.angle_gamma   90.00
#
_symmetry.space_group_name_H-M   'P 1'
#
loop_
_entity.id
_entity.type
_entity.pdbx_description
1 polymer ?
#
loop_
_entity_poly.entity_id
_entity_poly.type
_entity_poly.pdbx_seq_one_letter_code
_entity_poly.pdbx_strand_id
1 'polypeptide(L)'
;MDKGATRTNWLKRPLSPVQLQYAAGDVWYLLPVYQKMQIELAQSPWLQAVIDDCQLAISKTSKLDDRDPNKAYLDIPNVWKLNPLELARLQLLAKWRQETAMARNLALSYVVKSDNLWKVAKNNPRNTSEMLALGLSENEVRVRGKKMLQLLAQSRRISPYDYPKRLVRIVDDPRYKRQFDYYKKKLMN
;
A
#
# COMPACT_ATOMS: atom_id res chain seq x y z
N MET A 1 10.44 25.60 -6.01
CA MET A 1 10.85 24.69 -7.08
C MET A 1 9.66 24.40 -7.97
N ASP A 2 9.76 24.61 -9.25
CA ASP A 2 8.64 24.35 -10.19
C ASP A 2 8.41 22.84 -10.31
N LYS A 3 7.18 22.37 -10.03
CA LYS A 3 6.79 20.97 -10.12
C LYS A 3 6.33 20.53 -11.51
N GLY A 4 6.46 21.43 -12.51
CA GLY A 4 6.00 21.17 -13.88
C GLY A 4 6.66 19.95 -14.54
N ALA A 5 7.93 19.69 -14.23
CA ALA A 5 8.67 18.54 -14.77
C ALA A 5 8.26 17.19 -14.17
N THR A 6 7.61 17.14 -13.01
CA THR A 6 7.29 15.89 -12.28
C THR A 6 6.43 14.91 -13.11
N ARG A 7 5.52 15.44 -13.94
CA ARG A 7 4.57 14.64 -14.73
C ARG A 7 4.95 14.51 -16.21
N THR A 8 6.19 14.82 -16.57
CA THR A 8 6.68 14.69 -17.94
C THR A 8 7.14 13.27 -18.24
N ASN A 9 7.35 12.96 -19.53
CA ASN A 9 7.86 11.65 -19.92
C ASN A 9 9.39 11.56 -19.66
N TRP A 10 9.76 10.90 -18.56
CA TRP A 10 11.14 10.69 -18.15
C TRP A 10 11.88 9.58 -18.90
N LEU A 11 11.18 8.81 -19.75
CA LEU A 11 11.79 7.79 -20.62
C LEU A 11 12.30 8.36 -21.92
N LYS A 12 11.84 9.56 -22.32
CA LYS A 12 12.28 10.23 -23.54
C LYS A 12 13.76 10.61 -23.42
N ARG A 13 14.51 10.42 -24.52
CA ARG A 13 15.92 10.85 -24.65
C ARG A 13 16.06 11.74 -25.88
N PRO A 14 16.90 12.80 -25.81
CA PRO A 14 17.53 13.33 -24.58
C PRO A 14 16.52 13.96 -23.64
N LEU A 15 16.87 14.08 -22.35
CA LEU A 15 16.08 14.83 -21.37
C LEU A 15 16.14 16.32 -21.70
N SER A 16 15.05 17.04 -21.47
CA SER A 16 15.02 18.49 -21.66
C SER A 16 15.83 19.22 -20.58
N PRO A 17 16.31 20.45 -20.84
CA PRO A 17 17.01 21.24 -19.81
C PRO A 17 16.21 21.41 -18.51
N VAL A 18 14.89 21.57 -18.61
CA VAL A 18 13.98 21.67 -17.45
C VAL A 18 13.95 20.37 -16.65
N GLN A 19 13.95 19.21 -17.30
CA GLN A 19 14.02 17.92 -16.61
C GLN A 19 15.37 17.72 -15.93
N LEU A 20 16.48 18.09 -16.60
CA LEU A 20 17.82 18.02 -16.03
C LEU A 20 17.95 18.94 -14.80
N GLN A 21 17.48 20.17 -14.88
CA GLN A 21 17.48 21.11 -13.79
C GLN A 21 16.63 20.62 -12.60
N TYR A 22 15.46 20.02 -12.88
CA TYR A 22 14.62 19.43 -11.86
C TYR A 22 15.33 18.28 -11.13
N ALA A 23 15.88 17.33 -11.90
CA ALA A 23 16.59 16.17 -11.34
C ALA A 23 17.84 16.60 -10.53
N ALA A 24 18.60 17.57 -11.07
CA ALA A 24 19.76 18.12 -10.35
C ALA A 24 19.35 18.79 -9.03
N GLY A 25 18.23 19.51 -9.02
CA GLY A 25 17.70 20.14 -7.82
C GLY A 25 17.30 19.15 -6.74
N ASP A 26 16.67 18.03 -7.10
CA ASP A 26 16.27 16.99 -6.16
C ASP A 26 17.48 16.37 -5.42
N VAL A 27 18.64 16.29 -6.09
CA VAL A 27 19.87 15.73 -5.49
C VAL A 27 20.71 16.82 -4.77
N TRP A 28 20.86 18.00 -5.39
CA TRP A 28 21.72 19.07 -4.90
C TRP A 28 21.36 19.54 -3.49
N TYR A 29 20.07 19.69 -3.21
CA TYR A 29 19.61 20.14 -1.90
C TYR A 29 19.57 19.04 -0.85
N LEU A 30 19.56 17.77 -1.26
CA LEU A 30 19.45 16.65 -0.34
C LEU A 30 20.71 16.49 0.52
N LEU A 31 21.91 16.64 -0.07
CA LEU A 31 23.17 16.44 0.65
C LEU A 31 23.39 17.46 1.78
N PRO A 32 23.22 18.79 1.59
CA PRO A 32 23.31 19.75 2.67
C PRO A 32 22.29 19.52 3.80
N VAL A 33 21.06 19.13 3.45
CA VAL A 33 20.03 18.78 4.44
C VAL A 33 20.46 17.56 5.26
N TYR A 34 20.93 16.52 4.61
CA TYR A 34 21.42 15.32 5.27
C TYR A 34 22.57 15.62 6.23
N GLN A 35 23.57 16.40 5.79
CA GLN A 35 24.71 16.79 6.63
C GLN A 35 24.27 17.57 7.87
N LYS A 36 23.36 18.53 7.71
CA LYS A 36 22.80 19.29 8.82
C LYS A 36 22.05 18.38 9.80
N MET A 37 21.20 17.50 9.29
CA MET A 37 20.47 16.54 10.11
C MET A 37 21.40 15.58 10.85
N GLN A 38 22.50 15.13 10.24
CA GLN A 38 23.50 14.28 10.91
C GLN A 38 24.13 14.99 12.11
N ILE A 39 24.50 16.27 11.98
CA ILE A 39 25.10 17.05 13.07
C ILE A 39 24.11 17.18 14.24
N GLU A 40 22.87 17.56 13.95
CA GLU A 40 21.82 17.70 14.95
C GLU A 40 21.50 16.38 15.64
N LEU A 41 21.42 15.31 14.88
CA LEU A 41 21.10 13.98 15.38
C LEU A 41 22.21 13.39 16.25
N ALA A 42 23.49 13.64 15.91
CA ALA A 42 24.63 13.17 16.69
C ALA A 42 24.66 13.76 18.11
N GLN A 43 24.05 14.94 18.30
CA GLN A 43 23.93 15.61 19.61
C GLN A 43 22.63 15.22 20.35
N SER A 44 21.79 14.39 19.75
CA SER A 44 20.49 14.02 20.31
C SER A 44 20.52 12.61 20.90
N PRO A 45 19.67 12.30 21.89
CA PRO A 45 19.50 10.93 22.40
C PRO A 45 18.82 9.97 21.41
N TRP A 46 18.38 10.46 20.24
CA TRP A 46 17.58 9.72 19.27
C TRP A 46 18.40 9.09 18.13
N LEU A 47 19.72 9.29 18.11
CA LEU A 47 20.58 8.79 17.02
C LEU A 47 20.37 7.30 16.75
N GLN A 48 20.43 6.46 17.79
CA GLN A 48 20.29 5.02 17.63
C GLN A 48 18.87 4.64 17.15
N ALA A 49 17.85 5.28 17.69
CA ALA A 49 16.46 5.02 17.30
C ALA A 49 16.20 5.35 15.81
N VAL A 50 16.79 6.42 15.30
CA VAL A 50 16.68 6.80 13.88
C VAL A 50 17.42 5.80 13.00
N ILE A 51 18.62 5.34 13.41
CA ILE A 51 19.38 4.32 12.68
C ILE A 51 18.56 3.01 12.60
N ASP A 52 17.99 2.58 13.72
CA ASP A 52 17.19 1.34 13.78
C ASP A 52 15.93 1.44 12.89
N ASP A 53 15.26 2.59 12.90
CA ASP A 53 14.07 2.82 12.04
C ASP A 53 14.44 2.84 10.55
N CYS A 54 15.55 3.48 10.18
CA CYS A 54 16.07 3.44 8.81
C CYS A 54 16.42 2.01 8.36
N GLN A 55 17.09 1.23 9.21
CA GLN A 55 17.42 -0.16 8.92
C GLN A 55 16.16 -1.01 8.75
N LEU A 56 15.15 -0.79 9.61
CA LEU A 56 13.87 -1.45 9.50
C LEU A 56 13.15 -1.10 8.19
N ALA A 57 13.18 0.17 7.77
CA ALA A 57 12.61 0.60 6.50
C ALA A 57 13.30 -0.08 5.31
N ILE A 58 14.64 -0.14 5.30
CA ILE A 58 15.42 -0.83 4.26
C ILE A 58 15.07 -2.32 4.23
N SER A 59 15.02 -2.99 5.39
CA SER A 59 14.70 -4.42 5.47
C SER A 59 13.28 -4.75 5.02
N LYS A 60 12.34 -3.86 5.22
CA LYS A 60 10.97 -4.00 4.69
C LYS A 60 10.94 -3.83 3.17
N THR A 61 11.72 -2.90 2.64
CA THR A 61 11.75 -2.59 1.20
C THR A 61 12.46 -3.68 0.41
N SER A 62 13.56 -4.24 0.91
CA SER A 62 14.29 -5.33 0.24
C SER A 62 13.46 -6.61 0.09
N LYS A 63 12.45 -6.81 0.93
CA LYS A 63 11.50 -7.94 0.84
C LYS A 63 10.32 -7.69 -0.09
N LEU A 64 10.24 -6.53 -0.76
CA LEU A 64 9.13 -6.19 -1.64
C LEU A 64 9.09 -7.03 -2.91
N ASP A 65 10.25 -7.42 -3.44
CA ASP A 65 10.35 -8.22 -4.66
C ASP A 65 9.94 -9.69 -4.44
N ASP A 66 10.04 -10.20 -3.21
CA ASP A 66 9.68 -11.58 -2.81
C ASP A 66 8.26 -11.70 -2.21
N ARG A 67 7.44 -10.67 -2.30
CA ARG A 67 6.10 -10.72 -1.69
C ARG A 67 5.23 -11.77 -2.37
N ASP A 68 4.81 -12.75 -1.59
CA ASP A 68 3.78 -13.72 -1.98
C ASP A 68 2.50 -12.99 -2.40
N PRO A 69 2.08 -13.08 -3.68
CA PRO A 69 0.86 -12.43 -4.14
C PRO A 69 -0.39 -12.84 -3.36
N ASN A 70 -0.37 -14.01 -2.73
CA ASN A 70 -1.48 -14.47 -1.89
C ASN A 70 -1.61 -13.66 -0.59
N LYS A 71 -0.58 -12.92 -0.19
CA LYS A 71 -0.57 -12.02 0.99
C LYS A 71 -0.82 -10.55 0.65
N ALA A 72 -0.95 -10.20 -0.63
CA ALA A 72 -1.15 -8.82 -1.09
C ALA A 72 -2.39 -8.13 -0.49
N TYR A 73 -3.39 -8.89 -0.04
CA TYR A 73 -4.57 -8.35 0.62
C TYR A 73 -4.29 -7.74 2.00
N LEU A 74 -3.20 -8.16 2.66
CA LEU A 74 -2.80 -7.63 3.98
C LEU A 74 -2.35 -6.16 3.92
N ASP A 75 -1.90 -5.69 2.76
CA ASP A 75 -1.47 -4.30 2.54
C ASP A 75 -2.64 -3.36 2.25
N ILE A 76 -3.88 -3.87 2.18
CA ILE A 76 -5.05 -3.04 1.88
C ILE A 76 -5.56 -2.36 3.16
N PRO A 77 -5.73 -1.03 3.14
CA PRO A 77 -6.27 -0.31 4.30
C PRO A 77 -7.60 -0.88 4.78
N ASN A 78 -7.81 -0.90 6.09
CA ASN A 78 -9.03 -1.39 6.72
C ASN A 78 -9.33 -2.89 6.55
N VAL A 79 -8.36 -3.69 6.13
CA VAL A 79 -8.50 -5.14 5.93
C VAL A 79 -9.03 -5.88 7.17
N TRP A 80 -8.67 -5.43 8.38
CA TRP A 80 -9.12 -6.02 9.67
C TRP A 80 -10.64 -5.91 9.92
N LYS A 81 -11.33 -5.02 9.19
CA LYS A 81 -12.79 -4.84 9.30
C LYS A 81 -13.58 -5.91 8.56
N LEU A 82 -12.91 -6.72 7.77
CA LEU A 82 -13.52 -7.77 6.94
C LEU A 82 -13.62 -9.08 7.72
N ASN A 83 -14.72 -9.80 7.49
CA ASN A 83 -14.90 -11.16 7.98
C ASN A 83 -14.12 -12.18 7.10
N PRO A 84 -13.95 -13.44 7.51
CA PRO A 84 -13.18 -14.44 6.76
C PRO A 84 -13.62 -14.63 5.30
N LEU A 85 -14.90 -14.62 5.00
CA LEU A 85 -15.43 -14.75 3.63
C LEU A 85 -15.08 -13.49 2.78
N GLU A 86 -15.21 -12.31 3.35
CA GLU A 86 -14.83 -11.05 2.71
C GLU A 86 -13.32 -10.98 2.49
N LEU A 87 -12.52 -11.50 3.44
CA LEU A 87 -11.07 -11.62 3.28
C LEU A 87 -10.69 -12.57 2.15
N ALA A 88 -11.37 -13.70 2.00
CA ALA A 88 -11.14 -14.62 0.87
C ALA A 88 -11.42 -13.95 -0.49
N ARG A 89 -12.48 -13.13 -0.58
CA ARG A 89 -12.73 -12.31 -1.78
C ARG A 89 -11.63 -11.29 -2.02
N LEU A 90 -11.22 -10.57 -0.96
CA LEU A 90 -10.18 -9.56 -1.05
C LEU A 90 -8.83 -10.18 -1.44
N GLN A 91 -8.51 -11.37 -0.95
CA GLN A 91 -7.30 -12.12 -1.29
C GLN A 91 -7.22 -12.41 -2.80
N LEU A 92 -8.28 -12.92 -3.40
CA LEU A 92 -8.32 -13.16 -4.85
C LEU A 92 -8.18 -11.87 -5.65
N LEU A 93 -8.90 -10.82 -5.25
CA LEU A 93 -8.86 -9.52 -5.93
C LEU A 93 -7.48 -8.85 -5.82
N ALA A 94 -6.85 -8.89 -4.64
CA ALA A 94 -5.55 -8.28 -4.40
C ALA A 94 -4.43 -9.04 -5.13
N LYS A 95 -4.47 -10.38 -5.11
CA LYS A 95 -3.57 -11.22 -5.88
C LYS A 95 -3.62 -10.87 -7.36
N TRP A 96 -4.79 -10.91 -7.95
CA TRP A 96 -4.98 -10.54 -9.35
C TRP A 96 -4.50 -9.12 -9.67
N ARG A 97 -4.77 -8.14 -8.79
CA ARG A 97 -4.30 -6.77 -8.96
C ARG A 97 -2.78 -6.72 -9.04
N GLN A 98 -2.09 -7.39 -8.13
CA GLN A 98 -0.63 -7.43 -8.08
C GLN A 98 -0.05 -8.08 -9.33
N GLU A 99 -0.54 -9.26 -9.71
CA GLU A 99 -0.10 -9.97 -10.92
C GLU A 99 -0.32 -9.12 -12.19
N THR A 100 -1.48 -8.43 -12.27
CA THR A 100 -1.78 -7.54 -13.40
C THR A 100 -0.87 -6.32 -13.43
N ALA A 101 -0.57 -5.74 -12.27
CA ALA A 101 0.32 -4.59 -12.15
C ALA A 101 1.75 -4.94 -12.59
N MET A 102 2.26 -6.08 -12.13
CA MET A 102 3.58 -6.59 -12.50
C MET A 102 3.67 -6.90 -13.99
N ALA A 103 2.72 -7.67 -14.52
CA ALA A 103 2.69 -8.06 -15.94
C ALA A 103 2.59 -6.87 -16.91
N ARG A 104 2.00 -5.75 -16.48
CA ARG A 104 1.81 -4.55 -17.31
C ARG A 104 2.73 -3.39 -16.94
N ASN A 105 3.61 -3.59 -15.98
CA ASN A 105 4.48 -2.55 -15.41
C ASN A 105 3.69 -1.29 -15.02
N LEU A 106 2.62 -1.47 -14.24
CA LEU A 106 1.73 -0.42 -13.77
C LEU A 106 1.78 -0.31 -12.24
N ALA A 107 1.57 0.89 -11.71
CA ALA A 107 1.32 1.03 -10.29
C ALA A 107 -0.02 0.35 -9.91
N LEU A 108 -0.09 -0.23 -8.71
CA LEU A 108 -1.29 -0.95 -8.22
C LEU A 108 -2.58 -0.13 -8.35
N SER A 109 -2.50 1.17 -8.05
CA SER A 109 -3.64 2.09 -8.13
C SER A 109 -4.16 2.33 -9.55
N TYR A 110 -3.33 2.12 -10.58
CA TYR A 110 -3.75 2.19 -11.98
C TYR A 110 -4.48 0.92 -12.44
N VAL A 111 -4.32 -0.18 -11.74
CA VAL A 111 -5.12 -1.38 -11.98
C VAL A 111 -6.49 -1.22 -11.33
N VAL A 112 -6.52 -1.10 -9.99
CA VAL A 112 -7.71 -0.80 -9.18
C VAL A 112 -7.27 -0.15 -7.87
N LYS A 113 -7.96 0.89 -7.41
CA LYS A 113 -7.69 1.54 -6.13
C LYS A 113 -7.97 0.60 -4.96
N SER A 114 -7.16 0.67 -3.90
CA SER A 114 -7.31 -0.19 -2.71
C SER A 114 -8.69 -0.08 -2.05
N ASP A 115 -9.24 1.15 -1.97
CA ASP A 115 -10.57 1.39 -1.42
C ASP A 115 -11.67 0.69 -2.24
N ASN A 116 -11.55 0.71 -3.57
CA ASN A 116 -12.50 0.04 -4.46
C ASN A 116 -12.43 -1.48 -4.34
N LEU A 117 -11.22 -2.07 -4.21
CA LEU A 117 -11.10 -3.51 -3.93
C LEU A 117 -11.75 -3.88 -2.61
N TRP A 118 -11.55 -3.08 -1.56
CA TRP A 118 -12.15 -3.31 -0.26
C TRP A 118 -13.69 -3.25 -0.33
N LYS A 119 -14.26 -2.23 -1.00
CA LYS A 119 -15.70 -2.10 -1.22
C LYS A 119 -16.29 -3.29 -1.98
N VAL A 120 -15.63 -3.71 -3.05
CA VAL A 120 -16.05 -4.86 -3.87
C VAL A 120 -16.00 -6.16 -3.07
N ALA A 121 -14.95 -6.40 -2.28
CA ALA A 121 -14.83 -7.58 -1.45
C ALA A 121 -15.92 -7.65 -0.36
N LYS A 122 -16.20 -6.51 0.28
CA LYS A 122 -17.19 -6.40 1.35
C LYS A 122 -18.61 -6.57 0.83
N ASN A 123 -18.98 -5.84 -0.22
CA ASN A 123 -20.37 -5.75 -0.68
C ASN A 123 -20.74 -6.84 -1.70
N ASN A 124 -19.76 -7.56 -2.26
CA ASN A 124 -19.96 -8.68 -3.20
C ASN A 124 -20.94 -8.36 -4.35
N PRO A 125 -20.70 -7.31 -5.16
CA PRO A 125 -21.57 -6.92 -6.25
C PRO A 125 -21.74 -8.06 -7.26
N ARG A 126 -22.94 -8.19 -7.83
CA ARG A 126 -23.32 -9.26 -8.77
C ARG A 126 -23.20 -8.82 -10.23
N ASN A 127 -23.19 -7.50 -10.46
CA ASN A 127 -23.14 -6.89 -11.78
C ASN A 127 -22.40 -5.56 -11.78
N THR A 128 -22.20 -5.01 -12.96
CA THR A 128 -21.47 -3.74 -13.14
C THR A 128 -22.21 -2.54 -12.57
N SER A 129 -23.56 -2.55 -12.59
CA SER A 129 -24.38 -1.47 -12.05
C SER A 129 -24.21 -1.35 -10.53
N GLU A 130 -24.14 -2.49 -9.83
CA GLU A 130 -23.86 -2.49 -8.39
C GLU A 130 -22.44 -1.97 -8.08
N MET A 131 -21.45 -2.25 -8.96
CA MET A 131 -20.11 -1.66 -8.80
C MET A 131 -20.11 -0.14 -8.94
N LEU A 132 -20.88 0.39 -9.90
CA LEU A 132 -21.03 1.84 -10.05
C LEU A 132 -21.72 2.45 -8.83
N ALA A 133 -22.74 1.79 -8.28
CA ALA A 133 -23.41 2.21 -7.06
C ALA A 133 -22.48 2.23 -5.82
N LEU A 134 -21.43 1.40 -5.79
CA LEU A 134 -20.37 1.44 -4.77
C LEU A 134 -19.38 2.60 -4.97
N GLY A 135 -19.52 3.38 -6.03
CA GLY A 135 -18.66 4.53 -6.34
C GLY A 135 -17.39 4.19 -7.13
N LEU A 136 -17.34 3.06 -7.81
CA LEU A 136 -16.30 2.79 -8.80
C LEU A 136 -16.55 3.65 -10.04
N SER A 137 -15.48 4.14 -10.68
CA SER A 137 -15.62 4.92 -11.91
C SER A 137 -16.07 4.05 -13.09
N GLU A 138 -16.82 4.64 -14.04
CA GLU A 138 -17.27 3.96 -15.25
C GLU A 138 -16.11 3.31 -16.02
N ASN A 139 -14.99 4.03 -16.14
CA ASN A 139 -13.81 3.52 -16.82
C ASN A 139 -13.23 2.29 -16.10
N GLU A 140 -13.13 2.31 -14.78
CA GLU A 140 -12.64 1.18 -13.99
C GLU A 140 -13.56 -0.03 -14.13
N VAL A 141 -14.87 0.16 -14.05
CA VAL A 141 -15.87 -0.89 -14.23
C VAL A 141 -15.83 -1.47 -15.65
N ARG A 142 -15.73 -0.61 -16.67
CA ARG A 142 -15.65 -1.03 -18.08
C ARG A 142 -14.42 -1.91 -18.32
N VAL A 143 -13.26 -1.52 -17.80
CA VAL A 143 -11.97 -2.19 -18.07
C VAL A 143 -11.75 -3.40 -17.15
N ARG A 144 -12.19 -3.34 -15.90
CA ARG A 144 -11.86 -4.31 -14.85
C ARG A 144 -13.05 -5.05 -14.25
N GLY A 145 -14.27 -4.53 -14.41
CA GLY A 145 -15.48 -5.04 -13.76
C GLY A 145 -15.74 -6.51 -14.06
N LYS A 146 -15.66 -6.94 -15.33
CA LYS A 146 -15.87 -8.33 -15.71
C LYS A 146 -14.92 -9.28 -14.97
N LYS A 147 -13.64 -8.92 -14.87
CA LYS A 147 -12.65 -9.75 -14.17
C LYS A 147 -12.90 -9.80 -12.66
N MET A 148 -13.26 -8.69 -12.05
CA MET A 148 -13.60 -8.64 -10.62
C MET A 148 -14.84 -9.50 -10.32
N LEU A 149 -15.88 -9.45 -11.14
CA LEU A 149 -17.07 -10.32 -11.01
C LEU A 149 -16.72 -11.81 -11.12
N GLN A 150 -15.83 -12.19 -12.04
CA GLN A 150 -15.35 -13.56 -12.17
C GLN A 150 -14.63 -14.03 -10.89
N LEU A 151 -13.78 -13.18 -10.30
CA LEU A 151 -13.07 -13.49 -9.07
C LEU A 151 -14.02 -13.62 -7.87
N LEU A 152 -15.04 -12.76 -7.78
CA LEU A 152 -16.10 -12.88 -6.78
C LEU A 152 -16.90 -14.19 -6.95
N ALA A 153 -17.20 -14.61 -8.19
CA ALA A 153 -17.85 -15.87 -8.44
C ALA A 153 -16.94 -17.06 -8.05
N GLN A 154 -15.63 -16.95 -8.32
CA GLN A 154 -14.64 -17.95 -7.91
C GLN A 154 -14.56 -18.08 -6.38
N SER A 155 -14.67 -17.00 -5.63
CA SER A 155 -14.60 -17.02 -4.17
C SER A 155 -15.69 -17.88 -3.53
N ARG A 156 -16.83 -18.08 -4.20
CA ARG A 156 -17.93 -18.93 -3.72
C ARG A 156 -17.59 -20.43 -3.72
N ARG A 157 -16.52 -20.82 -4.42
CA ARG A 157 -16.04 -22.21 -4.51
C ARG A 157 -14.96 -22.54 -3.48
N ILE A 158 -14.48 -21.52 -2.74
CA ILE A 158 -13.48 -21.71 -1.69
C ILE A 158 -14.19 -22.31 -0.48
N SER A 159 -13.61 -23.39 0.05
CA SER A 159 -14.10 -23.99 1.29
C SER A 159 -13.99 -23.02 2.46
N PRO A 160 -14.96 -22.95 3.38
CA PRO A 160 -14.85 -22.14 4.60
C PRO A 160 -13.61 -22.46 5.44
N TYR A 161 -13.06 -23.65 5.34
CA TYR A 161 -11.82 -24.06 6.03
C TYR A 161 -10.57 -23.36 5.46
N ASP A 162 -10.64 -22.92 4.20
CA ASP A 162 -9.54 -22.27 3.48
C ASP A 162 -9.62 -20.72 3.56
N TYR A 163 -10.61 -20.18 4.27
CA TYR A 163 -10.72 -18.75 4.42
C TYR A 163 -9.59 -18.19 5.29
N PRO A 164 -9.05 -17.00 4.93
CA PRO A 164 -8.10 -16.32 5.78
C PRO A 164 -8.67 -16.08 7.17
N LYS A 165 -7.84 -16.27 8.19
CA LYS A 165 -8.23 -15.97 9.57
C LYS A 165 -8.51 -14.48 9.73
N ARG A 166 -9.50 -14.16 10.58
CA ARG A 166 -9.81 -12.78 10.91
C ARG A 166 -8.57 -12.08 11.48
N LEU A 167 -8.30 -10.88 10.95
CA LEU A 167 -7.18 -10.07 11.40
C LEU A 167 -7.58 -9.27 12.63
N VAL A 168 -6.75 -9.35 13.65
CA VAL A 168 -6.89 -8.55 14.87
C VAL A 168 -5.83 -7.47 14.84
N ARG A 169 -6.21 -6.21 15.10
CA ARG A 169 -5.22 -5.14 15.21
C ARG A 169 -4.45 -5.28 16.52
N ILE A 170 -3.15 -5.02 16.44
CA ILE A 170 -2.28 -4.99 17.62
C ILE A 170 -2.83 -4.06 18.73
N VAL A 171 -3.38 -2.91 18.31
CA VAL A 171 -3.96 -1.92 19.26
C VAL A 171 -5.21 -2.42 19.99
N ASP A 172 -5.87 -3.46 19.49
CA ASP A 172 -7.05 -4.07 20.12
C ASP A 172 -6.65 -5.22 21.08
N ASP A 173 -5.35 -5.62 21.10
CA ASP A 173 -4.85 -6.61 22.07
C ASP A 173 -4.69 -5.94 23.45
N PRO A 174 -5.37 -6.44 24.50
CA PRO A 174 -5.27 -5.87 25.85
C PRO A 174 -3.85 -5.88 26.43
N ARG A 175 -2.97 -6.81 25.98
CA ARG A 175 -1.57 -6.87 26.39
C ARG A 175 -0.78 -5.73 25.78
N TYR A 176 -0.97 -5.47 24.50
CA TYR A 176 -0.34 -4.34 23.81
C TYR A 176 -0.77 -3.02 24.43
N LYS A 177 -2.07 -2.83 24.69
CA LYS A 177 -2.60 -1.61 25.31
C LYS A 177 -1.94 -1.34 26.65
N ARG A 178 -1.82 -2.35 27.52
CA ARG A 178 -1.15 -2.22 28.82
C ARG A 178 0.32 -1.82 28.70
N GLN A 179 1.07 -2.43 27.77
CA GLN A 179 2.45 -2.08 27.52
C GLN A 179 2.59 -0.66 26.95
N PHE A 180 1.74 -0.30 25.99
CA PHE A 180 1.73 1.04 25.41
C PHE A 180 1.44 2.11 26.47
N ASP A 181 0.43 1.93 27.30
CA ASP A 181 0.07 2.86 28.38
C ASP A 181 1.20 2.97 29.43
N TYR A 182 1.87 1.86 29.74
CA TYR A 182 3.05 1.86 30.62
C TYR A 182 4.20 2.71 30.04
N TYR A 183 4.59 2.48 28.80
CA TYR A 183 5.67 3.24 28.18
C TYR A 183 5.31 4.70 27.94
N LYS A 184 4.08 4.98 27.54
CA LYS A 184 3.57 6.34 27.38
C LYS A 184 3.69 7.12 28.70
N LYS A 185 3.26 6.52 29.81
CA LYS A 185 3.38 7.14 31.14
C LYS A 185 4.82 7.40 31.56
N LYS A 186 5.73 6.48 31.21
CA LYS A 186 7.17 6.62 31.51
C LYS A 186 7.86 7.70 30.68
N LEU A 187 7.38 8.01 29.49
CA LEU A 187 7.91 9.04 28.60
C LEU A 187 7.37 10.45 28.91
N MET A 188 6.26 10.54 29.65
CA MET A 188 5.64 11.83 30.02
C MET A 188 6.04 12.32 31.41
N ASN A 189 6.74 11.49 32.21
CA ASN A 189 7.36 11.82 33.49
C ASN A 189 8.87 12.00 33.33
#